data_694e7e5b77de690253a3ee5ad21563c3
#
_entry.id   694e7e5b77de690253a3ee5ad21563c3
#
_cell.length_a   1.000
_cell.length_b   1.000
_cell.length_c   1.000
_cell.angle_alpha   90.00
_cell.angle_beta   90.00
_cell.angle_gamma   90.00
#
_symmetry.space_group_name_H-M   'P 1'
#
loop_
_entity.id
_entity.type
_entity.pdbx_description
1 polymer ?
#
loop_
_entity_poly.entity_id
_entity_poly.type
_entity_poly.pdbx_seq_one_letter_code
_entity_poly.pdbx_strand_id
1 'polypeptide(L)'
;MVNLVDLAHAFTPEGDELTLRQRDEEFEIRFNGWQVMSSRGSLSEETLARLVCEGLGRRSARILIGGLGMGYTVRAALDAVSLDSRIMVSELVPAVIDWNRGPLASLARRPLEDQRVEVRSGSVIDILSVSQHSFDGIILDVDNGPEAVLYQPNRFLYSAGGLELAKGALAMDGTLGVWSADRSIAFENALSDAGFKWRRVTVDARGNDGGPEHTVYLAHRA
;
A
#
# COMPACT_ATOMS: atom_id res chain seq x y z
N MET A 1 -31.79 -11.62 -6.55
CA MET A 1 -30.63 -12.55 -6.44
C MET A 1 -29.38 -11.69 -6.57
N VAL A 2 -28.49 -11.76 -5.60
CA VAL A 2 -27.21 -11.04 -5.64
C VAL A 2 -26.37 -11.67 -6.75
N ASN A 3 -25.98 -10.89 -7.75
CA ASN A 3 -25.22 -11.40 -8.90
C ASN A 3 -23.73 -11.32 -8.55
N LEU A 4 -23.12 -12.45 -8.18
CA LEU A 4 -21.68 -12.57 -7.94
C LEU A 4 -21.01 -13.06 -9.23
N VAL A 5 -20.08 -12.28 -9.75
CA VAL A 5 -19.37 -12.58 -11.01
C VAL A 5 -17.88 -12.51 -10.81
N ASP A 6 -17.16 -13.52 -11.26
CA ASP A 6 -15.71 -13.47 -11.39
C ASP A 6 -15.37 -12.72 -12.70
N LEU A 7 -14.81 -11.52 -12.57
CA LEU A 7 -14.49 -10.66 -13.70
C LEU A 7 -13.16 -11.03 -14.37
N ALA A 8 -12.17 -11.42 -13.56
CA ALA A 8 -10.82 -11.74 -14.05
C ALA A 8 -10.06 -12.62 -13.06
N HIS A 9 -9.09 -13.36 -13.61
CA HIS A 9 -8.12 -14.17 -12.87
C HIS A 9 -6.71 -13.76 -13.26
N ALA A 10 -5.79 -13.81 -12.31
CA ALA A 10 -4.36 -13.56 -12.51
C ALA A 10 -3.55 -14.44 -11.57
N PHE A 11 -2.24 -14.48 -11.77
CA PHE A 11 -1.34 -15.26 -10.94
C PHE A 11 -0.14 -14.43 -10.52
N THR A 12 0.34 -14.65 -9.29
CA THR A 12 1.64 -14.15 -8.85
C THR A 12 2.77 -14.86 -9.60
N PRO A 13 4.01 -14.36 -9.55
CA PRO A 13 5.17 -15.08 -10.11
C PRO A 13 5.33 -16.51 -9.55
N GLU A 14 4.92 -16.76 -8.31
CA GLU A 14 4.96 -18.07 -7.64
C GLU A 14 3.77 -18.97 -7.96
N GLY A 15 2.77 -18.46 -8.68
CA GLY A 15 1.61 -19.21 -9.12
C GLY A 15 0.38 -19.14 -8.19
N ASP A 16 0.39 -18.25 -7.19
CA ASP A 16 -0.79 -17.97 -6.38
C ASP A 16 -1.86 -17.24 -7.19
N GLU A 17 -3.12 -17.65 -7.03
CA GLU A 17 -4.23 -17.08 -7.80
C GLU A 17 -4.76 -15.81 -7.17
N LEU A 18 -4.94 -14.77 -8.00
CA LEU A 18 -5.76 -13.60 -7.70
C LEU A 18 -7.04 -13.64 -8.53
N THR A 19 -8.17 -13.38 -7.89
CA THR A 19 -9.46 -13.27 -8.58
C THR A 19 -10.08 -11.90 -8.29
N LEU A 20 -10.46 -11.18 -9.33
CA LEU A 20 -11.30 -9.99 -9.22
C LEU A 20 -12.77 -10.39 -9.33
N ARG A 21 -13.56 -10.10 -8.30
CA ARG A 21 -15.00 -10.35 -8.26
C ARG A 21 -15.80 -9.09 -8.17
N GLN A 22 -16.99 -9.14 -8.74
CA GLN A 22 -18.00 -8.10 -8.58
C GLN A 22 -19.28 -8.69 -8.00
N ARG A 23 -19.86 -7.96 -7.04
CA ARG A 23 -21.19 -8.20 -6.47
C ARG A 23 -21.96 -6.90 -6.52
N ASP A 24 -22.91 -6.80 -7.46
CA ASP A 24 -23.62 -5.56 -7.74
C ASP A 24 -22.62 -4.40 -8.03
N GLU A 25 -22.53 -3.37 -7.19
CA GLU A 25 -21.57 -2.27 -7.33
C GLU A 25 -20.27 -2.48 -6.52
N GLU A 26 -20.16 -3.59 -5.79
CA GLU A 26 -19.02 -3.88 -4.94
C GLU A 26 -18.01 -4.77 -5.63
N PHE A 27 -16.73 -4.51 -5.37
CA PHE A 27 -15.63 -5.31 -5.87
C PHE A 27 -14.88 -5.98 -4.72
N GLU A 28 -14.37 -7.18 -5.00
CA GLU A 28 -13.50 -7.94 -4.10
C GLU A 28 -12.27 -8.41 -4.88
N ILE A 29 -11.08 -8.29 -4.27
CA ILE A 29 -9.89 -9.02 -4.69
C ILE A 29 -9.71 -10.18 -3.74
N ARG A 30 -9.49 -11.37 -4.31
CA ARG A 30 -9.25 -12.60 -3.56
C ARG A 30 -7.88 -13.16 -3.90
N PHE A 31 -7.22 -13.74 -2.90
CA PHE A 31 -5.95 -14.43 -3.02
C PHE A 31 -6.15 -15.89 -2.61
N ASN A 32 -5.89 -16.83 -3.52
CA ASN A 32 -6.15 -18.28 -3.31
C ASN A 32 -7.55 -18.54 -2.72
N GLY A 33 -8.57 -17.83 -3.22
CA GLY A 33 -9.94 -17.97 -2.76
C GLY A 33 -10.32 -17.18 -1.49
N TRP A 34 -9.36 -16.61 -0.74
CA TRP A 34 -9.62 -15.76 0.43
C TRP A 34 -9.75 -14.29 0.04
N GLN A 35 -10.77 -13.61 0.55
CA GLN A 35 -10.93 -12.18 0.34
C GLN A 35 -9.81 -11.42 1.05
N VAL A 36 -9.03 -10.64 0.29
CA VAL A 36 -7.93 -9.81 0.81
C VAL A 36 -8.24 -8.33 0.73
N MET A 37 -9.14 -7.91 -0.15
CA MET A 37 -9.55 -6.52 -0.30
C MET A 37 -11.01 -6.43 -0.74
N SER A 38 -11.71 -5.38 -0.30
CA SER A 38 -13.09 -5.07 -0.69
C SER A 38 -13.26 -3.58 -0.87
N SER A 39 -14.07 -3.19 -1.86
CA SER A 39 -14.42 -1.78 -2.09
C SER A 39 -15.34 -1.17 -1.01
N ARG A 40 -15.76 -1.96 -0.02
CA ARG A 40 -16.60 -1.50 1.11
C ARG A 40 -15.83 -0.70 2.15
N GLY A 41 -14.50 -0.80 2.18
CA GLY A 41 -13.68 -0.12 3.18
C GLY A 41 -12.36 0.30 2.55
N SER A 42 -11.99 1.56 2.73
CA SER A 42 -10.74 2.14 2.23
C SER A 42 -10.12 3.12 3.22
N LEU A 43 -10.78 3.32 4.37
CA LEU A 43 -10.38 4.38 5.30
C LEU A 43 -8.99 4.15 5.90
N SER A 44 -8.59 2.89 6.11
CA SER A 44 -7.27 2.57 6.65
C SER A 44 -6.14 2.88 5.66
N GLU A 45 -6.34 2.54 4.38
CA GLU A 45 -5.42 2.81 3.28
C GLU A 45 -5.32 4.33 3.01
N GLU A 46 -6.46 5.01 2.98
CA GLU A 46 -6.50 6.48 2.85
C GLU A 46 -5.82 7.18 4.02
N THR A 47 -6.05 6.68 5.24
CA THR A 47 -5.41 7.22 6.45
C THR A 47 -3.91 7.00 6.44
N LEU A 48 -3.44 5.82 6.04
CA LEU A 48 -2.01 5.54 5.87
C LEU A 48 -1.36 6.57 4.95
N ALA A 49 -1.91 6.74 3.74
CA ALA A 49 -1.36 7.68 2.76
C ALA A 49 -1.37 9.12 3.27
N ARG A 50 -2.50 9.56 3.84
CA ARG A 50 -2.64 10.90 4.40
C ARG A 50 -1.61 11.18 5.50
N LEU A 51 -1.45 10.26 6.46
CA LEU A 51 -0.53 10.43 7.58
C LEU A 51 0.95 10.46 7.16
N VAL A 52 1.34 9.70 6.12
CA VAL A 52 2.69 9.79 5.54
C VAL A 52 2.89 11.14 4.88
N CYS A 53 1.90 11.63 4.12
CA CYS A 53 2.02 12.85 3.33
C CYS A 53 1.85 14.13 4.16
N GLU A 54 1.09 14.12 5.26
CA GLU A 54 0.87 15.30 6.13
C GLU A 54 2.18 15.91 6.65
N GLY A 55 3.15 15.07 7.01
CA GLY A 55 4.47 15.50 7.48
C GLY A 55 5.33 16.20 6.41
N LEU A 56 4.98 16.06 5.14
CA LEU A 56 5.76 16.59 4.02
C LEU A 56 5.41 18.06 3.69
N GLY A 57 4.28 18.54 4.20
CA GLY A 57 3.80 19.88 3.94
C GLY A 57 3.43 20.10 2.46
N ARG A 58 3.49 21.37 1.99
CA ARG A 58 3.16 21.74 0.61
C ARG A 58 4.36 21.73 -0.34
N ARG A 59 5.49 21.16 0.06
CA ARG A 59 6.67 21.03 -0.81
C ARG A 59 6.44 19.94 -1.86
N SER A 60 7.16 20.03 -2.97
CA SER A 60 7.24 18.92 -3.93
C SER A 60 7.85 17.70 -3.22
N ALA A 61 7.19 16.57 -3.33
CA ALA A 61 7.58 15.34 -2.67
C ALA A 61 7.68 14.17 -3.65
N ARG A 62 8.57 13.24 -3.36
CA ARG A 62 8.71 11.98 -4.07
C ARG A 62 8.23 10.85 -3.16
N ILE A 63 7.16 10.19 -3.57
CA ILE A 63 6.51 9.13 -2.79
C ILE A 63 6.68 7.80 -3.53
N LEU A 64 7.04 6.76 -2.81
CA LEU A 64 6.98 5.38 -3.28
C LEU A 64 5.81 4.68 -2.59
N ILE A 65 4.96 4.04 -3.38
CA ILE A 65 3.88 3.19 -2.89
C ILE A 65 4.15 1.77 -3.38
N GLY A 66 4.33 0.83 -2.46
CA GLY A 66 4.35 -0.60 -2.71
C GLY A 66 2.95 -1.16 -2.53
N GLY A 67 2.43 -1.81 -3.57
CA GLY A 67 1.05 -2.27 -3.67
C GLY A 67 0.11 -1.22 -4.30
N LEU A 68 -0.75 -1.68 -5.19
CA LEU A 68 -1.77 -0.85 -5.84
C LEU A 68 -3.17 -1.16 -5.32
N GLY A 69 -3.47 -2.45 -5.11
CA GLY A 69 -4.78 -2.89 -4.67
C GLY A 69 -5.92 -2.32 -5.54
N MET A 70 -6.84 -1.59 -4.93
CA MET A 70 -7.93 -0.88 -5.62
C MET A 70 -7.65 0.62 -5.85
N GLY A 71 -6.41 1.08 -5.61
CA GLY A 71 -5.97 2.44 -5.91
C GLY A 71 -6.26 3.50 -4.84
N TYR A 72 -6.84 3.13 -3.71
CA TYR A 72 -7.24 4.09 -2.66
C TYR A 72 -6.04 4.81 -2.04
N THR A 73 -4.97 4.09 -1.71
CA THR A 73 -3.72 4.64 -1.19
C THR A 73 -3.10 5.65 -2.16
N VAL A 74 -3.10 5.32 -3.46
CA VAL A 74 -2.58 6.23 -4.51
C VAL A 74 -3.43 7.48 -4.59
N ARG A 75 -4.76 7.35 -4.57
CA ARG A 75 -5.68 8.50 -4.61
C ARG A 75 -5.49 9.40 -3.41
N ALA A 76 -5.44 8.84 -2.21
CA ALA A 76 -5.25 9.62 -0.99
C ALA A 76 -3.90 10.34 -0.96
N ALA A 77 -2.83 9.69 -1.44
CA ALA A 77 -1.52 10.34 -1.59
C ALA A 77 -1.58 11.51 -2.57
N LEU A 78 -2.22 11.34 -3.74
CA LEU A 78 -2.41 12.41 -4.74
C LEU A 78 -3.17 13.61 -4.18
N ASP A 79 -4.17 13.37 -3.33
CA ASP A 79 -4.98 14.43 -2.72
C ASP A 79 -4.20 15.17 -1.61
N ALA A 80 -3.19 14.53 -1.01
CA ALA A 80 -2.42 15.07 0.12
C ALA A 80 -1.13 15.79 -0.30
N VAL A 81 -0.56 15.49 -1.49
CA VAL A 81 0.70 16.11 -1.95
C VAL A 81 0.47 17.24 -2.93
N SER A 82 1.51 18.09 -3.11
CA SER A 82 1.47 19.20 -4.07
C SER A 82 1.40 18.72 -5.53
N LEU A 83 0.98 19.59 -6.45
CA LEU A 83 0.88 19.28 -7.88
C LEU A 83 2.25 18.99 -8.53
N ASP A 84 3.34 19.47 -7.95
CA ASP A 84 4.72 19.24 -8.43
C ASP A 84 5.32 17.94 -7.89
N SER A 85 4.60 17.20 -7.05
CA SER A 85 5.06 15.93 -6.49
C SER A 85 5.07 14.82 -7.52
N ARG A 86 5.76 13.73 -7.19
CA ARG A 86 5.79 12.50 -8.00
C ARG A 86 5.48 11.30 -7.12
N ILE A 87 4.64 10.42 -7.62
CA ILE A 87 4.25 9.19 -6.95
C ILE A 87 4.66 8.01 -7.84
N MET A 88 5.56 7.19 -7.36
CA MET A 88 5.91 5.92 -7.97
C MET A 88 5.11 4.82 -7.30
N VAL A 89 4.41 4.01 -8.07
CA VAL A 89 3.64 2.86 -7.59
C VAL A 89 4.30 1.59 -8.11
N SER A 90 4.64 0.68 -7.20
CA SER A 90 5.14 -0.66 -7.54
C SER A 90 4.03 -1.67 -7.31
N GLU A 91 3.65 -2.40 -8.36
CA GLU A 91 2.65 -3.45 -8.28
C GLU A 91 3.22 -4.75 -8.87
N LEU A 92 3.18 -5.81 -8.04
CA LEU A 92 3.79 -7.09 -8.39
C LEU A 92 3.04 -7.80 -9.53
N VAL A 93 1.70 -7.73 -9.52
CA VAL A 93 0.84 -8.46 -10.44
C VAL A 93 0.33 -7.52 -11.54
N PRO A 94 0.82 -7.63 -12.80
CA PRO A 94 0.44 -6.72 -13.89
C PRO A 94 -1.07 -6.60 -14.10
N ALA A 95 -1.81 -7.69 -13.88
CA ALA A 95 -3.26 -7.69 -14.03
C ALA A 95 -3.96 -6.73 -13.05
N VAL A 96 -3.43 -6.50 -11.85
CA VAL A 96 -3.98 -5.53 -10.90
C VAL A 96 -3.85 -4.10 -11.46
N ILE A 97 -2.78 -3.81 -12.20
CA ILE A 97 -2.61 -2.54 -12.91
C ILE A 97 -3.70 -2.39 -13.98
N ASP A 98 -3.94 -3.46 -14.76
CA ASP A 98 -4.96 -3.45 -15.81
C ASP A 98 -6.38 -3.35 -15.22
N TRP A 99 -6.65 -3.98 -14.08
CA TRP A 99 -7.91 -3.83 -13.36
C TRP A 99 -8.14 -2.38 -12.91
N ASN A 100 -7.12 -1.68 -12.46
CA ASN A 100 -7.19 -0.27 -12.07
C ASN A 100 -7.29 0.69 -13.27
N ARG A 101 -6.94 0.27 -14.49
CA ARG A 101 -7.21 0.99 -15.74
C ARG A 101 -8.58 0.68 -16.32
N GLY A 102 -9.17 -0.43 -15.91
CA GLY A 102 -10.45 -0.97 -16.37
C GLY A 102 -11.54 -0.92 -15.29
N PRO A 103 -12.03 -2.08 -14.82
CA PRO A 103 -13.22 -2.17 -13.95
C PRO A 103 -13.09 -1.45 -12.62
N LEU A 104 -11.90 -1.36 -12.03
CA LEU A 104 -11.66 -0.68 -10.75
C LEU A 104 -11.39 0.82 -10.90
N ALA A 105 -11.15 1.33 -12.10
CA ALA A 105 -10.67 2.69 -12.32
C ALA A 105 -11.50 3.77 -11.62
N SER A 106 -12.83 3.64 -11.63
CA SER A 106 -13.75 4.62 -11.05
C SER A 106 -13.77 4.64 -9.53
N LEU A 107 -13.41 3.54 -8.84
CA LEU A 107 -13.46 3.42 -7.39
C LEU A 107 -12.62 4.50 -6.70
N ALA A 108 -11.39 4.68 -7.15
CA ALA A 108 -10.46 5.67 -6.63
C ALA A 108 -10.28 6.89 -7.56
N ARG A 109 -11.32 7.24 -8.34
CA ARG A 109 -11.29 8.41 -9.25
C ARG A 109 -10.11 8.39 -10.22
N ARG A 110 -9.83 7.23 -10.83
CA ARG A 110 -8.82 7.02 -11.89
C ARG A 110 -7.42 7.52 -11.51
N PRO A 111 -6.82 7.05 -10.40
CA PRO A 111 -5.57 7.63 -9.91
C PRO A 111 -4.39 7.40 -10.87
N LEU A 112 -4.43 6.34 -11.70
CA LEU A 112 -3.37 6.04 -12.65
C LEU A 112 -3.38 6.93 -13.91
N GLU A 113 -4.41 7.75 -14.12
CA GLU A 113 -4.47 8.75 -15.20
C GLU A 113 -3.82 10.09 -14.78
N ASP A 114 -3.48 10.28 -13.49
CA ASP A 114 -2.82 11.49 -13.00
C ASP A 114 -1.34 11.51 -13.46
N GLN A 115 -0.91 12.61 -14.06
CA GLN A 115 0.46 12.77 -14.62
C GLN A 115 1.56 12.71 -13.56
N ARG A 116 1.23 12.82 -12.29
CA ARG A 116 2.17 12.67 -11.17
C ARG A 116 2.48 11.20 -10.87
N VAL A 117 1.69 10.26 -11.37
CA VAL A 117 1.80 8.82 -11.08
C VAL A 117 2.62 8.11 -12.14
N GLU A 118 3.65 7.42 -11.70
CA GLU A 118 4.42 6.47 -12.48
C GLU A 118 4.21 5.07 -11.94
N VAL A 119 3.71 4.14 -12.78
CA VAL A 119 3.48 2.76 -12.38
C VAL A 119 4.63 1.88 -12.86
N ARG A 120 5.20 1.12 -11.93
CA ARG A 120 6.22 0.09 -12.17
C ARG A 120 5.65 -1.29 -11.85
N SER A 121 5.64 -2.17 -12.86
CA SER A 121 5.32 -3.58 -12.62
C SER A 121 6.54 -4.28 -12.05
N GLY A 122 6.39 -4.90 -10.88
CA GLY A 122 7.44 -5.63 -10.19
C GLY A 122 7.43 -5.43 -8.68
N SER A 123 8.41 -6.03 -8.01
CA SER A 123 8.53 -5.97 -6.56
C SER A 123 9.00 -4.59 -6.08
N VAL A 124 8.38 -4.07 -5.03
CA VAL A 124 8.85 -2.86 -4.36
C VAL A 124 10.25 -3.05 -3.75
N ILE A 125 10.63 -4.29 -3.41
CA ILE A 125 11.96 -4.63 -2.89
C ILE A 125 13.03 -4.26 -3.91
N ASP A 126 12.81 -4.50 -5.20
CA ASP A 126 13.77 -4.19 -6.26
C ASP A 126 14.01 -2.68 -6.35
N ILE A 127 12.95 -1.87 -6.24
CA ILE A 127 13.05 -0.42 -6.22
C ILE A 127 13.81 0.06 -4.98
N LEU A 128 13.47 -0.48 -3.80
CA LEU A 128 14.15 -0.12 -2.55
C LEU A 128 15.64 -0.45 -2.59
N SER A 129 16.01 -1.59 -3.19
CA SER A 129 17.40 -2.10 -3.23
C SER A 129 18.35 -1.20 -4.01
N VAL A 130 17.85 -0.46 -5.01
CA VAL A 130 18.65 0.42 -5.88
C VAL A 130 18.45 1.91 -5.55
N SER A 131 17.57 2.23 -4.60
CA SER A 131 17.26 3.62 -4.24
C SER A 131 18.06 4.07 -3.03
N GLN A 132 18.64 5.27 -3.11
CA GLN A 132 19.31 5.90 -1.96
C GLN A 132 18.79 7.33 -1.81
N HIS A 133 18.28 7.66 -0.63
CA HIS A 133 17.75 9.00 -0.29
C HIS A 133 16.80 9.56 -1.35
N SER A 134 16.01 8.67 -1.97
CA SER A 134 15.23 8.99 -3.16
C SER A 134 13.80 9.40 -2.87
N PHE A 135 13.26 9.01 -1.72
CA PHE A 135 11.84 9.20 -1.42
C PHE A 135 11.64 9.97 -0.11
N ASP A 136 10.77 10.98 -0.14
CA ASP A 136 10.33 11.72 1.06
C ASP A 136 9.32 10.90 1.88
N GLY A 137 8.54 10.03 1.21
CA GLY A 137 7.63 9.08 1.82
C GLY A 137 7.69 7.73 1.14
N ILE A 138 7.66 6.66 1.91
CA ILE A 138 7.50 5.28 1.43
C ILE A 138 6.26 4.71 2.11
N ILE A 139 5.34 4.17 1.34
CA ILE A 139 4.11 3.54 1.81
C ILE A 139 4.14 2.08 1.39
N LEU A 140 4.14 1.18 2.35
CA LEU A 140 4.01 -0.26 2.13
C LEU A 140 2.58 -0.69 2.45
N ASP A 141 1.80 -0.85 1.39
CA ASP A 141 0.42 -1.31 1.40
C ASP A 141 0.35 -2.62 0.60
N VAL A 142 1.18 -3.57 1.03
CA VAL A 142 1.33 -4.90 0.44
C VAL A 142 0.92 -5.96 1.43
N ASP A 143 0.24 -7.00 0.98
CA ASP A 143 -0.24 -8.07 1.84
C ASP A 143 -1.17 -7.61 3.00
N ASN A 144 -1.36 -8.50 3.98
CA ASN A 144 -2.08 -8.21 5.21
C ASN A 144 -1.14 -7.73 6.35
N GLY A 145 0.09 -7.32 6.01
CA GLY A 145 1.06 -6.80 6.97
C GLY A 145 1.99 -7.87 7.57
N PRO A 146 2.79 -7.51 8.59
CA PRO A 146 3.88 -8.34 9.10
C PRO A 146 3.47 -9.71 9.64
N GLU A 147 2.28 -9.82 10.28
CA GLU A 147 1.80 -11.07 10.90
C GLU A 147 1.07 -11.99 9.91
N ALA A 148 0.54 -11.45 8.82
CA ALA A 148 -0.33 -12.17 7.89
C ALA A 148 0.15 -12.05 6.44
N VAL A 149 1.44 -12.31 6.21
CA VAL A 149 2.05 -12.27 4.88
C VAL A 149 1.48 -13.40 4.02
N LEU A 150 0.83 -13.04 2.92
CA LEU A 150 0.26 -13.96 1.94
C LEU A 150 1.30 -14.35 0.88
N TYR A 151 1.97 -13.37 0.31
CA TYR A 151 3.06 -13.55 -0.64
C TYR A 151 4.41 -13.61 0.10
N GLN A 152 4.96 -14.82 0.24
CA GLN A 152 6.11 -15.09 1.11
C GLN A 152 7.33 -14.18 0.90
N PRO A 153 7.72 -13.79 -0.33
CA PRO A 153 8.83 -12.85 -0.54
C PRO A 153 8.64 -11.49 0.15
N ASN A 154 7.40 -11.03 0.35
CA ASN A 154 7.13 -9.78 1.05
C ASN A 154 7.48 -9.81 2.54
N ARG A 155 7.65 -11.00 3.14
CA ARG A 155 8.14 -11.13 4.52
C ARG A 155 9.46 -10.39 4.73
N PHE A 156 10.30 -10.31 3.71
CA PHE A 156 11.55 -9.58 3.75
C PHE A 156 11.36 -8.10 4.09
N LEU A 157 10.30 -7.46 3.60
CA LEU A 157 10.02 -6.03 3.84
C LEU A 157 9.92 -5.68 5.34
N TYR A 158 9.47 -6.64 6.14
CA TYR A 158 9.25 -6.47 7.59
C TYR A 158 10.43 -6.95 8.43
N SER A 159 11.49 -7.49 7.79
CA SER A 159 12.73 -7.90 8.45
C SER A 159 13.69 -6.73 8.65
N ALA A 160 14.74 -6.95 9.46
CA ALA A 160 15.82 -5.96 9.64
C ALA A 160 16.43 -5.53 8.28
N GLY A 161 16.67 -6.49 7.36
CA GLY A 161 17.20 -6.17 6.03
C GLY A 161 16.25 -5.31 5.17
N GLY A 162 14.95 -5.60 5.20
CA GLY A 162 13.93 -4.81 4.49
C GLY A 162 13.79 -3.40 5.07
N LEU A 163 13.83 -3.27 6.39
CA LEU A 163 13.80 -1.97 7.08
C LEU A 163 15.06 -1.14 6.79
N GLU A 164 16.24 -1.77 6.69
CA GLU A 164 17.47 -1.09 6.26
C GLU A 164 17.36 -0.59 4.82
N LEU A 165 16.82 -1.38 3.88
CA LEU A 165 16.58 -0.92 2.51
C LEU A 165 15.60 0.26 2.49
N ALA A 166 14.48 0.16 3.19
CA ALA A 166 13.50 1.25 3.28
C ALA A 166 14.13 2.53 3.87
N LYS A 167 14.92 2.39 4.94
CA LYS A 167 15.66 3.49 5.57
C LYS A 167 16.68 4.11 4.63
N GLY A 168 17.42 3.29 3.88
CA GLY A 168 18.37 3.75 2.87
C GLY A 168 17.71 4.52 1.73
N ALA A 169 16.53 4.07 1.28
CA ALA A 169 15.77 4.70 0.21
C ALA A 169 15.07 6.00 0.62
N LEU A 170 14.74 6.17 1.93
CA LEU A 170 14.17 7.41 2.46
C LEU A 170 15.17 8.57 2.45
N ALA A 171 14.71 9.75 2.08
CA ALA A 171 15.41 11.00 2.33
C ALA A 171 15.58 11.24 3.85
N MET A 172 16.44 12.19 4.22
CA MET A 172 16.51 12.65 5.61
C MET A 172 15.15 13.23 6.01
N ASP A 173 14.71 12.93 7.22
CA ASP A 173 13.37 13.27 7.74
C ASP A 173 12.21 12.62 6.98
N GLY A 174 12.48 11.64 6.11
CA GLY A 174 11.47 10.91 5.37
C GLY A 174 10.66 9.96 6.28
N THR A 175 9.48 9.59 5.81
CA THR A 175 8.53 8.75 6.57
C THR A 175 8.24 7.44 5.84
N LEU A 176 8.41 6.32 6.54
CA LEU A 176 7.89 5.01 6.16
C LEU A 176 6.51 4.83 6.79
N GLY A 177 5.51 4.55 5.98
CA GLY A 177 4.19 4.09 6.41
C GLY A 177 4.01 2.61 6.06
N VAL A 178 3.44 1.84 6.99
CA VAL A 178 3.14 0.41 6.76
C VAL A 178 1.73 0.11 7.20
N TRP A 179 0.94 -0.47 6.30
CA TRP A 179 -0.37 -0.99 6.63
C TRP A 179 -0.27 -2.41 7.18
N SER A 180 -1.14 -2.74 8.13
CA SER A 180 -1.26 -4.07 8.70
C SER A 180 -2.69 -4.37 9.13
N ALA A 181 -3.19 -5.56 8.82
CA ALA A 181 -4.48 -6.03 9.32
C ALA A 181 -4.50 -6.08 10.85
N ASP A 182 -3.39 -6.53 11.45
CA ASP A 182 -3.27 -6.71 12.88
C ASP A 182 -2.05 -5.96 13.45
N ARG A 183 -2.02 -5.79 14.77
CA ARG A 183 -0.84 -5.30 15.47
C ARG A 183 0.25 -6.37 15.50
N SER A 184 1.49 -5.99 15.21
CA SER A 184 2.68 -6.84 15.33
C SER A 184 3.68 -6.27 16.32
N ILE A 185 3.83 -6.92 17.48
CA ILE A 185 4.85 -6.56 18.47
C ILE A 185 6.26 -6.86 17.93
N ALA A 186 6.41 -7.92 17.14
CA ALA A 186 7.69 -8.26 16.52
C ALA A 186 8.14 -7.15 15.55
N PHE A 187 7.22 -6.59 14.78
CA PHE A 187 7.52 -5.50 13.86
C PHE A 187 7.79 -4.18 14.59
N GLU A 188 7.08 -3.89 15.70
CA GLU A 188 7.35 -2.74 16.56
C GLU A 188 8.79 -2.77 17.11
N ASN A 189 9.26 -3.96 17.55
CA ASN A 189 10.63 -4.15 17.98
C ASN A 189 11.63 -3.97 16.82
N ALA A 190 11.34 -4.56 15.64
CA ALA A 190 12.19 -4.42 14.47
C ALA A 190 12.35 -2.95 14.02
N LEU A 191 11.27 -2.14 14.06
CA LEU A 191 11.34 -0.70 13.80
C LEU A 191 12.25 0.03 14.80
N SER A 192 12.16 -0.33 16.08
CA SER A 192 13.01 0.25 17.14
C SER A 192 14.47 -0.14 16.96
N ASP A 193 14.73 -1.41 16.67
CA ASP A 193 16.09 -1.95 16.45
C ASP A 193 16.75 -1.35 15.21
N ALA A 194 15.96 -1.08 14.16
CA ALA A 194 16.41 -0.35 12.95
C ALA A 194 16.62 1.15 13.21
N GLY A 195 16.33 1.65 14.39
CA GLY A 195 16.54 3.05 14.80
C GLY A 195 15.55 4.04 14.17
N PHE A 196 14.34 3.60 13.86
CA PHE A 196 13.26 4.50 13.51
C PHE A 196 12.61 5.11 14.76
N LYS A 197 12.19 6.37 14.63
CA LYS A 197 11.21 6.96 15.58
C LYS A 197 9.83 6.63 15.04
N TRP A 198 9.08 5.76 15.71
CA TRP A 198 7.82 5.28 15.18
C TRP A 198 6.63 5.48 16.13
N ARG A 199 5.45 5.49 15.56
CA ARG A 199 4.17 5.39 16.26
C ARG A 199 3.22 4.52 15.45
N ARG A 200 2.17 4.00 16.10
CA ARG A 200 1.07 3.33 15.43
C ARG A 200 -0.25 4.08 15.63
N VAL A 201 -1.14 3.89 14.69
CA VAL A 201 -2.51 4.37 14.73
C VAL A 201 -3.44 3.19 14.42
N THR A 202 -4.45 2.98 15.24
CA THR A 202 -5.53 2.03 14.95
C THR A 202 -6.60 2.76 14.14
N VAL A 203 -7.04 2.15 13.05
CA VAL A 203 -8.02 2.73 12.11
C VAL A 203 -9.12 1.73 11.87
N ASP A 204 -10.37 2.15 12.04
CA ASP A 204 -11.52 1.37 11.64
C ASP A 204 -11.66 1.37 10.12
N ALA A 205 -11.74 0.21 9.48
CA ALA A 205 -11.75 0.11 8.01
C ALA A 205 -12.92 0.83 7.36
N ARG A 206 -14.04 1.00 8.07
CA ARG A 206 -15.28 1.63 7.60
C ARG A 206 -15.67 2.87 8.39
N GLY A 207 -14.80 3.33 9.28
CA GLY A 207 -15.10 4.45 10.16
C GLY A 207 -16.29 4.17 11.08
N ASN A 208 -17.26 5.10 11.14
CA ASN A 208 -18.42 4.99 12.02
C ASN A 208 -19.38 3.83 11.69
N ASP A 209 -19.23 3.21 10.52
CA ASP A 209 -20.09 2.09 10.10
C ASP A 209 -19.62 0.74 10.66
N GLY A 210 -18.55 0.76 11.46
CA GLY A 210 -17.92 -0.42 12.05
C GLY A 210 -17.17 -1.24 11.01
N GLY A 211 -16.25 -2.08 11.46
CA GLY A 211 -15.45 -2.92 10.59
C GLY A 211 -14.30 -3.54 11.35
N PRO A 212 -13.39 -4.25 10.68
CA PRO A 212 -12.16 -4.65 11.32
C PRO A 212 -11.32 -3.40 11.63
N GLU A 213 -10.66 -3.41 12.78
CA GLU A 213 -9.63 -2.45 13.11
C GLU A 213 -8.33 -2.85 12.43
N HIS A 214 -7.72 -1.91 11.71
CA HIS A 214 -6.42 -2.10 11.10
C HIS A 214 -5.36 -1.25 11.81
N THR A 215 -4.12 -1.62 11.67
CA THR A 215 -2.97 -0.91 12.25
C THR A 215 -2.16 -0.21 11.16
N VAL A 216 -1.90 1.07 11.35
CA VAL A 216 -1.00 1.87 10.51
C VAL A 216 0.25 2.18 11.34
N TYR A 217 1.41 1.79 10.87
CA TYR A 217 2.70 2.18 11.44
C TYR A 217 3.28 3.36 10.68
N LEU A 218 3.79 4.34 11.41
CA LEU A 218 4.50 5.50 10.87
C LEU A 218 5.88 5.54 11.51
N ALA A 219 6.91 5.42 10.70
CA ALA A 219 8.29 5.35 11.14
C ALA A 219 9.12 6.44 10.45
N HIS A 220 9.68 7.36 11.23
CA HIS A 220 10.45 8.49 10.74
C HIS A 220 11.94 8.14 10.76
N ARG A 221 12.61 8.43 9.65
CA ARG A 221 14.06 8.40 9.57
C ARG A 221 14.61 9.62 10.32
N ALA A 222 15.37 9.37 11.39
CA ALA A 222 16.10 10.41 12.11
C ALA A 222 17.45 10.66 11.48
#